data_0732dd775c135140bae31d35dec0c640
#
_entry.id   0732dd775c135140bae31d35dec0c640
#
_cell.length_a   1.000
_cell.length_b   1.000
_cell.length_c   1.000
_cell.angle_alpha   90.00
_cell.angle_beta   90.00
_cell.angle_gamma   90.00
#
_symmetry.space_group_name_H-M   'P 1'
#
loop_
_entity.id
_entity.type
_entity.pdbx_description
1 polymer ?
#
loop_
_entity_poly.entity_id
_entity_poly.type
_entity_poly.pdbx_seq_one_letter_code
_entity_poly.pdbx_strand_id
1 'polypeptide(L)'
;MAQPISPTDAEHLIDAFGPVHRADVGEIDDIIWVSVIEARKILSHSTDKDILALFVDRLQEGAAEAQNILIVRHAKAEARKTWKGTDTNRPITPRGAAAAYALNRELACYNPTRLATSPWIRCQETLHVLSWQTDRPMHHLDALTEDAFAENPDRAWQCFLEEIRHTLAGRKTTAICMHRPVIGGIFEHLRDLCASGALTKRLIAKSPYMPTATAVALFVVDSPQGPRIIDIQKVAPLVY
;
A
#
# COMPACT_ATOMS: atom_id res chain seq x y z
N MET A 1 21.43 4.19 3.25
CA MET A 1 21.11 3.74 4.63
C MET A 1 19.65 3.99 4.86
N ALA A 2 18.85 2.94 5.09
CA ALA A 2 17.49 3.13 5.56
C ALA A 2 17.59 3.86 6.91
N GLN A 3 17.00 5.05 7.01
CA GLN A 3 16.90 5.72 8.30
C GLN A 3 15.86 4.93 9.12
N PRO A 4 16.15 4.58 10.36
CA PRO A 4 15.15 4.01 11.24
C PRO A 4 13.98 5.01 11.33
N ILE A 5 12.76 4.49 11.27
CA ILE A 5 11.55 5.27 11.57
C ILE A 5 11.77 5.89 12.94
N SER A 6 11.50 7.18 13.08
CA SER A 6 11.61 7.84 14.37
C SER A 6 10.81 7.03 15.41
N PRO A 7 11.34 6.78 16.61
CA PRO A 7 10.60 6.07 17.66
C PRO A 7 9.21 6.65 17.92
N THR A 8 9.06 7.95 17.80
CA THR A 8 7.78 8.67 17.96
C THR A 8 6.76 8.30 16.88
N ASP A 9 7.18 8.14 15.63
CA ASP A 9 6.26 7.76 14.55
C ASP A 9 5.84 6.28 14.67
N ALA A 10 6.74 5.42 15.11
CA ALA A 10 6.44 4.01 15.36
C ALA A 10 5.51 3.82 16.56
N GLU A 11 5.71 4.56 17.64
CA GLU A 11 4.84 4.53 18.81
C GLU A 11 3.42 5.00 18.47
N HIS A 12 3.30 6.08 17.71
CA HIS A 12 1.98 6.61 17.32
C HIS A 12 1.18 5.62 16.45
N LEU A 13 1.83 4.92 15.52
CA LEU A 13 1.18 3.87 14.71
C LEU A 13 0.76 2.66 15.55
N ILE A 14 1.58 2.25 16.50
CA ILE A 14 1.29 1.13 17.40
C ILE A 14 0.06 1.45 18.24
N ASP A 15 -0.01 2.65 18.80
CA ASP A 15 -1.13 3.08 19.64
C ASP A 15 -2.44 3.18 18.85
N ALA A 16 -2.39 3.61 17.58
CA ALA A 16 -3.57 3.72 16.73
C ALA A 16 -4.23 2.37 16.42
N PHE A 17 -3.47 1.27 16.38
CA PHE A 17 -3.96 -0.06 15.98
C PHE A 17 -3.86 -1.14 17.07
N GLY A 18 -3.52 -0.74 18.29
CA GLY A 18 -3.38 -1.60 19.45
C GLY A 18 -1.93 -2.04 19.70
N PRO A 19 -1.69 -2.70 20.84
CA PRO A 19 -0.35 -3.03 21.28
C PRO A 19 0.32 -4.04 20.31
N VAL A 20 1.59 -3.78 20.02
CA VAL A 20 2.44 -4.79 19.38
C VAL A 20 2.77 -5.86 20.42
N HIS A 21 2.66 -7.12 20.03
CA HIS A 21 3.16 -8.22 20.85
C HIS A 21 4.68 -8.07 21.00
N ARG A 22 5.14 -7.90 22.22
CA ARG A 22 6.56 -7.87 22.54
C ARG A 22 7.01 -9.27 22.91
N ALA A 23 8.29 -9.56 22.67
CA ALA A 23 8.91 -10.78 23.17
C ALA A 23 8.75 -10.88 24.69
N ASP A 24 8.55 -12.09 25.19
CA ASP A 24 8.48 -12.33 26.64
C ASP A 24 9.80 -12.00 27.32
N VAL A 25 9.72 -11.68 28.60
CA VAL A 25 10.92 -11.38 29.41
C VAL A 25 11.84 -12.60 29.43
N GLY A 26 13.07 -12.43 28.94
CA GLY A 26 14.07 -13.49 28.85
C GLY A 26 14.05 -14.28 27.52
N GLU A 27 13.20 -13.93 26.56
CA GLU A 27 13.20 -14.52 25.22
C GLU A 27 14.28 -13.89 24.33
N ILE A 28 14.59 -12.62 24.54
CA ILE A 28 15.64 -11.88 23.84
C ILE A 28 16.60 -11.30 24.87
N ASP A 29 17.86 -11.72 24.84
CA ASP A 29 18.88 -11.23 25.76
C ASP A 29 19.42 -9.86 25.36
N ASP A 30 19.65 -9.63 24.05
CA ASP A 30 20.21 -8.37 23.55
C ASP A 30 19.87 -8.14 22.08
N ILE A 31 19.93 -6.89 21.63
CA ILE A 31 19.76 -6.46 20.25
C ILE A 31 20.96 -5.61 19.85
N ILE A 32 21.66 -6.03 18.80
CA ILE A 32 22.82 -5.30 18.28
C ILE A 32 22.59 -4.87 16.82
N TRP A 33 23.12 -3.71 16.49
CA TRP A 33 23.13 -3.20 15.13
C TRP A 33 24.52 -3.40 14.51
N VAL A 34 24.59 -4.17 13.44
CA VAL A 34 25.86 -4.51 12.78
C VAL A 34 25.81 -4.29 11.28
N SER A 35 26.96 -4.15 10.65
CA SER A 35 27.06 -4.16 9.19
C SER A 35 26.71 -5.54 8.62
N VAL A 36 26.31 -5.60 7.32
CA VAL A 36 26.06 -6.85 6.62
C VAL A 36 27.27 -7.80 6.68
N ILE A 37 28.48 -7.23 6.61
CA ILE A 37 29.73 -8.02 6.65
C ILE A 37 29.91 -8.67 8.03
N GLU A 38 29.60 -7.95 9.09
CA GLU A 38 29.65 -8.47 10.46
C GLU A 38 28.53 -9.46 10.72
N ALA A 39 27.29 -9.16 10.29
CA ALA A 39 26.15 -10.07 10.39
C ALA A 39 26.48 -11.45 9.79
N ARG A 40 27.11 -11.51 8.62
CA ARG A 40 27.54 -12.78 8.00
C ARG A 40 28.50 -13.61 8.84
N LYS A 41 29.28 -12.96 9.70
CA LYS A 41 30.26 -13.64 10.57
C LYS A 41 29.63 -14.17 11.86
N ILE A 42 28.71 -13.42 12.43
CA ILE A 42 28.09 -13.75 13.74
C ILE A 42 26.89 -14.68 13.62
N LEU A 43 26.16 -14.66 12.49
CA LEU A 43 25.04 -15.58 12.25
C LEU A 43 25.55 -17.03 12.23
N SER A 44 24.96 -17.87 13.09
CA SER A 44 25.34 -19.29 13.23
C SER A 44 24.53 -20.19 12.29
N HIS A 45 23.22 -19.91 12.10
CA HIS A 45 22.33 -20.75 11.31
C HIS A 45 22.42 -20.46 9.80
N SER A 46 22.40 -21.51 8.98
CA SER A 46 22.41 -21.38 7.52
C SER A 46 21.21 -20.63 6.99
N THR A 47 20.02 -20.89 7.54
CA THR A 47 18.77 -20.19 7.16
C THR A 47 18.88 -18.67 7.35
N ASP A 48 19.49 -18.22 8.46
CA ASP A 48 19.65 -16.78 8.72
C ASP A 48 20.63 -16.14 7.73
N LYS A 49 21.69 -16.90 7.34
CA LYS A 49 22.62 -16.47 6.28
C LYS A 49 21.95 -16.37 4.93
N ASP A 50 21.05 -17.30 4.60
CA ASP A 50 20.27 -17.27 3.36
C ASP A 50 19.31 -16.08 3.34
N ILE A 51 18.64 -15.80 4.46
CA ILE A 51 17.78 -14.60 4.62
C ILE A 51 18.61 -13.33 4.44
N LEU A 52 19.80 -13.26 5.06
CA LEU A 52 20.69 -12.13 4.89
C LEU A 52 21.16 -11.97 3.43
N ALA A 53 21.42 -13.07 2.71
CA ALA A 53 21.76 -13.02 1.30
C ALA A 53 20.63 -12.44 0.46
N LEU A 54 19.39 -12.91 0.66
CA LEU A 54 18.21 -12.37 0.00
C LEU A 54 18.01 -10.88 0.30
N PHE A 55 18.25 -10.46 1.53
CA PHE A 55 18.20 -9.04 1.90
C PHE A 55 19.23 -8.22 1.13
N VAL A 56 20.47 -8.71 1.01
CA VAL A 56 21.53 -8.03 0.25
C VAL A 56 21.17 -7.91 -1.23
N ASP A 57 20.61 -8.95 -1.83
CA ASP A 57 20.15 -8.92 -3.21
C ASP A 57 19.08 -7.84 -3.42
N ARG A 58 18.12 -7.72 -2.49
CA ARG A 58 17.12 -6.65 -2.51
C ARG A 58 17.72 -5.25 -2.36
N LEU A 59 18.73 -5.10 -1.51
CA LEU A 59 19.46 -3.82 -1.41
C LEU A 59 20.12 -3.43 -2.73
N GLN A 60 20.71 -4.38 -3.45
CA GLN A 60 21.32 -4.15 -4.78
C GLN A 60 20.28 -3.76 -5.84
N GLU A 61 19.06 -4.25 -5.74
CA GLU A 61 17.92 -3.85 -6.57
C GLU A 61 17.39 -2.44 -6.23
N GLY A 62 17.90 -1.78 -5.19
CA GLY A 62 17.48 -0.45 -4.74
C GLY A 62 16.38 -0.45 -3.67
N ALA A 63 16.13 -1.58 -3.01
CA ALA A 63 15.03 -1.69 -2.03
C ALA A 63 15.14 -0.70 -0.87
N ALA A 64 16.37 -0.28 -0.49
CA ALA A 64 16.57 0.72 0.57
C ALA A 64 16.04 2.12 0.20
N GLU A 65 15.90 2.41 -1.09
CA GLU A 65 15.42 3.70 -1.60
C GLU A 65 13.96 3.61 -2.09
N ALA A 66 13.37 2.41 -2.07
CA ALA A 66 12.01 2.19 -2.54
C ALA A 66 10.99 2.94 -1.68
N GLN A 67 10.01 3.53 -2.34
CA GLN A 67 8.85 4.14 -1.73
C GLN A 67 7.61 3.31 -2.04
N ASN A 68 6.57 3.40 -1.19
CA ASN A 68 5.40 2.56 -1.35
C ASN A 68 4.20 3.32 -1.89
N ILE A 69 3.56 2.74 -2.91
CA ILE A 69 2.21 3.12 -3.35
C ILE A 69 1.27 1.97 -3.02
N LEU A 70 0.26 2.24 -2.20
CA LEU A 70 -0.75 1.29 -1.81
C LEU A 70 -2.01 1.54 -2.64
N ILE A 71 -2.27 0.72 -3.65
CA ILE A 71 -3.51 0.75 -4.43
C ILE A 71 -4.57 0.02 -3.63
N VAL A 72 -5.57 0.74 -3.14
CA VAL A 72 -6.66 0.20 -2.32
C VAL A 72 -7.93 0.11 -3.15
N ARG A 73 -8.57 -1.05 -3.19
CA ARG A 73 -9.92 -1.16 -3.70
C ARG A 73 -10.92 -0.89 -2.59
N HIS A 74 -11.89 0.00 -2.84
CA HIS A 74 -12.93 0.30 -1.84
C HIS A 74 -13.61 -0.97 -1.30
N ALA A 75 -14.05 -0.93 -0.06
CA ALA A 75 -14.73 -2.02 0.62
C ALA A 75 -16.12 -2.30 -0.01
N LYS A 76 -16.74 -3.40 0.40
CA LYS A 76 -18.05 -3.81 -0.11
C LYS A 76 -19.08 -2.72 0.17
N ALA A 77 -19.60 -2.10 -0.88
CA ALA A 77 -20.65 -1.10 -0.81
C ALA A 77 -22.05 -1.72 -0.93
N GLU A 78 -23.07 -0.95 -0.56
CA GLU A 78 -24.47 -1.30 -0.75
C GLU A 78 -24.74 -1.72 -2.20
N ALA A 79 -25.73 -2.59 -2.43
CA ALA A 79 -26.00 -3.08 -3.77
C ALA A 79 -26.69 -1.99 -4.61
N ARG A 80 -26.20 -1.75 -5.82
CA ARG A 80 -26.77 -0.74 -6.75
C ARG A 80 -28.28 -0.89 -6.94
N LYS A 81 -28.80 -2.13 -6.94
CA LYS A 81 -30.22 -2.41 -7.17
C LYS A 81 -31.14 -1.96 -6.03
N THR A 82 -30.64 -1.89 -4.82
CA THR A 82 -31.40 -1.54 -3.62
C THR A 82 -31.11 -0.14 -3.10
N TRP A 83 -30.01 0.46 -3.56
CA TRP A 83 -29.62 1.81 -3.16
C TRP A 83 -30.52 2.87 -3.86
N LYS A 84 -31.13 3.76 -3.06
CA LYS A 84 -32.05 4.79 -3.57
C LYS A 84 -31.39 6.14 -3.89
N GLY A 85 -30.12 6.31 -3.48
CA GLY A 85 -29.32 7.51 -3.74
C GLY A 85 -28.54 7.41 -5.07
N THR A 86 -27.69 8.39 -5.32
CA THR A 86 -26.75 8.38 -6.45
C THR A 86 -25.64 7.35 -6.20
N ASP A 87 -25.02 6.86 -7.26
CA ASP A 87 -23.89 5.89 -7.11
C ASP A 87 -22.69 6.52 -6.39
N THR A 88 -22.51 7.84 -6.53
CA THR A 88 -21.49 8.63 -5.83
C THR A 88 -21.64 8.57 -4.31
N ASN A 89 -22.88 8.59 -3.82
CA ASN A 89 -23.21 8.61 -2.39
C ASN A 89 -23.48 7.22 -1.81
N ARG A 90 -23.23 6.15 -2.56
CA ARG A 90 -23.46 4.78 -2.12
C ARG A 90 -22.40 4.36 -1.08
N PRO A 91 -22.82 4.13 0.20
CA PRO A 91 -21.90 3.83 1.28
C PRO A 91 -21.41 2.37 1.26
N ILE A 92 -20.41 2.08 2.09
CA ILE A 92 -20.04 0.69 2.36
C ILE A 92 -21.07 0.01 3.27
N THR A 93 -21.19 -1.32 3.14
CA THR A 93 -22.05 -2.12 4.03
C THR A 93 -21.39 -2.28 5.41
N PRO A 94 -22.12 -2.68 6.47
CA PRO A 94 -21.51 -3.02 7.76
C PRO A 94 -20.39 -4.06 7.65
N ARG A 95 -20.56 -5.07 6.79
CA ARG A 95 -19.50 -6.05 6.50
C ARG A 95 -18.31 -5.40 5.76
N GLY A 96 -18.59 -4.44 4.88
CA GLY A 96 -17.57 -3.63 4.22
C GLY A 96 -16.77 -2.79 5.21
N ALA A 97 -17.44 -2.18 6.18
CA ALA A 97 -16.80 -1.40 7.24
C ALA A 97 -15.87 -2.25 8.12
N ALA A 98 -16.30 -3.44 8.52
CA ALA A 98 -15.45 -4.37 9.26
C ALA A 98 -14.21 -4.79 8.45
N ALA A 99 -14.37 -5.07 7.15
CA ALA A 99 -13.25 -5.41 6.28
C ALA A 99 -12.31 -4.21 6.03
N ALA A 100 -12.85 -2.98 5.91
CA ALA A 100 -12.06 -1.76 5.78
C ALA A 100 -11.25 -1.50 7.06
N TYR A 101 -11.85 -1.68 8.24
CA TYR A 101 -11.15 -1.58 9.52
C TYR A 101 -9.96 -2.55 9.60
N ALA A 102 -10.21 -3.84 9.29
CA ALA A 102 -9.15 -4.85 9.29
C ALA A 102 -8.05 -4.54 8.25
N LEU A 103 -8.43 -4.07 7.05
CA LEU A 103 -7.45 -3.67 6.03
C LEU A 103 -6.59 -2.49 6.50
N ASN A 104 -7.17 -1.50 7.17
CA ASN A 104 -6.42 -0.33 7.63
C ASN A 104 -5.32 -0.70 8.62
N ARG A 105 -5.49 -1.76 9.42
CA ARG A 105 -4.44 -2.30 10.29
C ARG A 105 -3.26 -2.83 9.48
N GLU A 106 -3.52 -3.54 8.39
CA GLU A 106 -2.47 -4.04 7.50
C GLU A 106 -1.76 -2.88 6.75
N LEU A 107 -2.52 -1.86 6.32
CA LEU A 107 -1.96 -0.69 5.66
C LEU A 107 -1.06 0.13 6.59
N ALA A 108 -1.34 0.16 7.89
CA ALA A 108 -0.54 0.88 8.88
C ALA A 108 0.91 0.39 8.93
N CYS A 109 1.17 -0.89 8.65
CA CYS A 109 2.52 -1.45 8.59
C CYS A 109 3.42 -0.77 7.54
N TYR A 110 2.82 -0.14 6.52
CA TYR A 110 3.54 0.63 5.50
C TYR A 110 3.71 2.11 5.85
N ASN A 111 3.18 2.55 6.98
CA ASN A 111 3.20 3.94 7.44
C ASN A 111 2.81 4.95 6.34
N PRO A 112 1.60 4.88 5.76
CA PRO A 112 1.19 5.81 4.73
C PRO A 112 1.05 7.22 5.31
N THR A 113 1.88 8.13 4.83
CA THR A 113 1.88 9.53 5.27
C THR A 113 1.04 10.43 4.37
N ARG A 114 0.61 9.93 3.22
CA ARG A 114 -0.33 10.57 2.31
C ARG A 114 -1.50 9.64 2.03
N LEU A 115 -2.71 10.12 2.26
CA LEU A 115 -3.95 9.41 1.94
C LEU A 115 -4.64 10.13 0.78
N ALA A 116 -4.91 9.41 -0.30
CA ALA A 116 -5.63 9.91 -1.46
C ALA A 116 -6.81 8.99 -1.79
N THR A 117 -7.88 9.53 -2.34
CA THR A 117 -9.10 8.76 -2.57
C THR A 117 -9.93 9.34 -3.71
N SER A 118 -10.61 8.48 -4.46
CA SER A 118 -11.77 8.94 -5.22
C SER A 118 -12.75 9.64 -4.27
N PRO A 119 -13.41 10.75 -4.67
CA PRO A 119 -14.36 11.48 -3.83
C PRO A 119 -15.67 10.71 -3.56
N TRP A 120 -15.89 9.55 -4.17
CA TRP A 120 -17.08 8.76 -3.91
C TRP A 120 -17.08 8.16 -2.50
N ILE A 121 -18.22 8.22 -1.82
CA ILE A 121 -18.37 7.89 -0.39
C ILE A 121 -17.74 6.55 -0.02
N ARG A 122 -17.96 5.49 -0.79
CA ARG A 122 -17.41 4.15 -0.50
C ARG A 122 -15.87 4.11 -0.46
N CYS A 123 -15.21 4.97 -1.22
CA CYS A 123 -13.75 5.07 -1.19
C CYS A 123 -13.28 5.85 0.05
N GLN A 124 -13.94 6.97 0.35
CA GLN A 124 -13.65 7.75 1.54
C GLN A 124 -13.85 6.92 2.82
N GLU A 125 -15.01 6.25 2.96
CA GLU A 125 -15.31 5.39 4.11
C GLU A 125 -14.31 4.24 4.28
N THR A 126 -13.74 3.75 3.17
CA THR A 126 -12.73 2.68 3.23
C THR A 126 -11.45 3.12 3.93
N LEU A 127 -10.99 4.37 3.75
CA LEU A 127 -9.79 4.92 4.38
C LEU A 127 -10.09 5.78 5.62
N HIS A 128 -11.37 5.97 5.96
CA HIS A 128 -11.77 6.91 7.01
C HIS A 128 -11.12 6.58 8.36
N VAL A 129 -11.09 5.31 8.75
CA VAL A 129 -10.52 4.90 10.03
C VAL A 129 -9.02 5.21 10.07
N LEU A 130 -8.28 4.93 9.00
CA LEU A 130 -6.85 5.23 8.91
C LEU A 130 -6.61 6.75 8.96
N SER A 131 -7.41 7.54 8.24
CA SER A 131 -7.34 8.99 8.25
C SER A 131 -7.56 9.56 9.65
N TRP A 132 -8.60 9.09 10.34
CA TRP A 132 -8.95 9.53 11.67
C TRP A 132 -7.92 9.15 12.72
N GLN A 133 -7.43 7.89 12.70
CA GLN A 133 -6.46 7.40 13.70
C GLN A 133 -5.06 8.00 13.53
N THR A 134 -4.69 8.36 12.31
CA THR A 134 -3.37 8.96 12.02
C THR A 134 -3.39 10.47 11.93
N ASP A 135 -4.56 11.10 12.10
CA ASP A 135 -4.79 12.56 11.92
C ASP A 135 -4.27 13.07 10.56
N ARG A 136 -4.45 12.25 9.50
CA ARG A 136 -4.01 12.60 8.15
C ARG A 136 -5.20 12.88 7.25
N PRO A 137 -5.26 14.05 6.59
CA PRO A 137 -6.36 14.38 5.69
C PRO A 137 -6.33 13.50 4.44
N MET A 138 -7.51 13.21 3.90
CA MET A 138 -7.67 12.55 2.61
C MET A 138 -7.69 13.58 1.48
N HIS A 139 -6.85 13.39 0.47
CA HIS A 139 -6.83 14.19 -0.75
C HIS A 139 -7.76 13.57 -1.79
N HIS A 140 -8.73 14.33 -2.29
CA HIS A 140 -9.66 13.86 -3.30
C HIS A 140 -9.05 13.95 -4.69
N LEU A 141 -9.12 12.84 -5.44
CA LEU A 141 -8.63 12.70 -6.81
C LEU A 141 -9.81 12.45 -7.74
N ASP A 142 -10.41 13.51 -8.28
CA ASP A 142 -11.62 13.44 -9.12
C ASP A 142 -11.41 12.59 -10.38
N ALA A 143 -10.20 12.57 -10.93
CA ALA A 143 -9.86 11.77 -12.09
C ALA A 143 -9.95 10.25 -11.84
N LEU A 144 -9.96 9.81 -10.57
CA LEU A 144 -10.03 8.39 -10.18
C LEU A 144 -11.46 7.93 -9.84
N THR A 145 -12.49 8.68 -10.23
CA THR A 145 -13.89 8.21 -10.17
C THR A 145 -14.17 7.24 -11.33
N GLU A 146 -15.23 6.41 -11.21
CA GLU A 146 -15.64 5.52 -12.32
C GLU A 146 -16.06 6.32 -13.54
N ASP A 147 -16.78 7.44 -13.36
CA ASP A 147 -17.27 8.28 -14.43
C ASP A 147 -16.13 9.01 -15.15
N ALA A 148 -15.23 9.66 -14.40
CA ALA A 148 -14.08 10.35 -15.00
C ALA A 148 -13.15 9.38 -15.73
N PHE A 149 -12.96 8.17 -15.20
CA PHE A 149 -12.19 7.13 -15.87
C PHE A 149 -12.87 6.66 -17.17
N ALA A 150 -14.18 6.47 -17.16
CA ALA A 150 -14.93 6.08 -18.37
C ALA A 150 -14.87 7.17 -19.46
N GLU A 151 -14.85 8.44 -19.07
CA GLU A 151 -14.74 9.57 -19.97
C GLU A 151 -13.30 9.75 -20.52
N ASN A 152 -12.29 9.64 -19.67
CA ASN A 152 -10.89 9.85 -20.04
C ASN A 152 -9.94 8.98 -19.19
N PRO A 153 -9.65 7.75 -19.62
CA PRO A 153 -8.71 6.85 -18.93
C PRO A 153 -7.30 7.41 -18.83
N ASP A 154 -6.83 8.14 -19.84
CA ASP A 154 -5.48 8.71 -19.83
C ASP A 154 -5.31 9.77 -18.73
N ARG A 155 -6.36 10.56 -18.47
CA ARG A 155 -6.34 11.52 -17.36
C ARG A 155 -6.22 10.83 -16.01
N ALA A 156 -6.89 9.70 -15.82
CA ALA A 156 -6.79 8.91 -14.61
C ALA A 156 -5.35 8.36 -14.43
N TRP A 157 -4.74 7.87 -15.52
CA TRP A 157 -3.35 7.43 -15.50
C TRP A 157 -2.40 8.56 -15.15
N GLN A 158 -2.51 9.74 -15.80
CA GLN A 158 -1.66 10.89 -15.50
C GLN A 158 -1.77 11.32 -14.04
N CYS A 159 -3.00 11.39 -13.50
CA CYS A 159 -3.23 11.68 -12.09
C CYS A 159 -2.53 10.66 -11.17
N PHE A 160 -2.61 9.37 -11.48
CA PHE A 160 -1.94 8.33 -10.71
C PHE A 160 -0.42 8.40 -10.82
N LEU A 161 0.11 8.70 -12.00
CA LEU A 161 1.55 8.87 -12.23
C LEU A 161 2.10 10.10 -11.48
N GLU A 162 1.32 11.17 -11.34
CA GLU A 162 1.66 12.32 -10.51
C GLU A 162 1.75 11.93 -9.03
N GLU A 163 0.86 11.09 -8.53
CA GLU A 163 0.93 10.55 -7.17
C GLU A 163 2.19 9.69 -6.97
N ILE A 164 2.60 8.88 -7.95
CA ILE A 164 3.89 8.17 -7.89
C ILE A 164 5.05 9.15 -7.77
N ARG A 165 5.11 10.16 -8.65
CA ARG A 165 6.17 11.17 -8.64
C ARG A 165 6.21 11.94 -7.32
N HIS A 166 5.06 12.33 -6.82
CA HIS A 166 4.93 13.00 -5.52
C HIS A 166 5.44 12.13 -4.36
N THR A 167 5.14 10.84 -4.40
CA THR A 167 5.59 9.86 -3.42
C THR A 167 7.11 9.71 -3.43
N LEU A 168 7.71 9.57 -4.60
CA LEU A 168 9.16 9.46 -4.78
C LEU A 168 9.88 10.74 -4.33
N ALA A 169 9.43 11.91 -4.79
CA ALA A 169 10.02 13.19 -4.41
C ALA A 169 9.93 13.48 -2.91
N GLY A 170 8.82 13.12 -2.28
CA GLY A 170 8.59 13.30 -0.85
C GLY A 170 9.19 12.22 0.04
N ARG A 171 9.72 11.13 -0.54
CA ARG A 171 10.17 9.91 0.18
C ARG A 171 9.12 9.42 1.17
N LYS A 172 7.88 9.28 0.70
CA LYS A 172 6.70 8.98 1.50
C LYS A 172 6.05 7.68 1.05
N THR A 173 5.17 7.13 1.86
CA THR A 173 4.21 6.11 1.44
C THR A 173 2.86 6.78 1.16
N THR A 174 2.24 6.45 0.03
CA THR A 174 0.91 6.96 -0.35
C THR A 174 -0.08 5.81 -0.45
N ALA A 175 -1.24 5.92 0.21
CA ALA A 175 -2.37 5.03 0.02
C ALA A 175 -3.43 5.72 -0.84
N ILE A 176 -3.90 5.03 -1.91
CA ILE A 176 -4.85 5.58 -2.88
C ILE A 176 -6.04 4.64 -3.01
N CYS A 177 -7.22 5.07 -2.53
CA CYS A 177 -8.44 4.28 -2.66
C CYS A 177 -9.21 4.63 -3.92
N MET A 178 -9.53 3.59 -4.72
CA MET A 178 -10.21 3.77 -6.00
C MET A 178 -11.13 2.59 -6.34
N HIS A 179 -11.65 2.59 -7.55
CA HIS A 179 -12.69 1.68 -8.05
C HIS A 179 -12.11 0.60 -8.95
N ARG A 180 -12.83 -0.52 -9.05
CA ARG A 180 -12.46 -1.67 -9.87
C ARG A 180 -12.05 -1.33 -11.32
N PRO A 181 -12.84 -0.56 -12.11
CA PRO A 181 -12.44 -0.27 -13.49
C PRO A 181 -11.19 0.58 -13.57
N VAL A 182 -11.05 1.58 -12.67
CA VAL A 182 -9.85 2.44 -12.60
C VAL A 182 -8.61 1.60 -12.28
N ILE A 183 -8.70 0.70 -11.30
CA ILE A 183 -7.60 -0.22 -10.95
C ILE A 183 -7.18 -1.04 -12.18
N GLY A 184 -8.14 -1.55 -12.97
CA GLY A 184 -7.85 -2.31 -14.17
C GLY A 184 -7.03 -1.51 -15.19
N GLY A 185 -7.43 -0.28 -15.49
CA GLY A 185 -6.69 0.60 -16.38
C GLY A 185 -5.32 0.99 -15.85
N ILE A 186 -5.23 1.32 -14.55
CA ILE A 186 -3.94 1.61 -13.91
C ILE A 186 -3.00 0.40 -13.98
N PHE A 187 -3.49 -0.82 -13.74
CA PHE A 187 -2.66 -2.03 -13.81
C PHE A 187 -2.08 -2.28 -15.21
N GLU A 188 -2.78 -1.90 -16.27
CA GLU A 188 -2.25 -2.04 -17.63
C GLU A 188 -1.01 -1.18 -17.84
N HIS A 189 -1.05 0.07 -17.43
CA HIS A 189 0.10 0.98 -17.52
C HIS A 189 1.24 0.59 -16.55
N LEU A 190 0.93 0.11 -15.35
CA LEU A 190 1.94 -0.30 -14.38
C LEU A 190 2.80 -1.47 -14.85
N ARG A 191 2.30 -2.29 -15.81
CA ARG A 191 3.07 -3.41 -16.40
C ARG A 191 4.36 -2.93 -17.04
N ASP A 192 4.33 -1.77 -17.68
CA ASP A 192 5.47 -1.18 -18.36
C ASP A 192 6.51 -0.62 -17.37
N LEU A 193 6.11 -0.36 -16.13
CA LEU A 193 6.99 0.09 -15.06
C LEU A 193 7.62 -1.07 -14.27
N CYS A 194 7.16 -2.32 -14.47
CA CYS A 194 7.67 -3.47 -13.72
C CYS A 194 9.11 -3.82 -14.12
N ALA A 195 9.97 -4.03 -13.13
CA ALA A 195 11.36 -4.41 -13.33
C ALA A 195 11.54 -5.79 -14.00
N SER A 196 10.51 -6.64 -13.96
CA SER A 196 10.54 -7.98 -14.55
C SER A 196 9.17 -8.49 -14.97
N GLY A 197 9.13 -9.42 -15.92
CA GLY A 197 7.91 -10.12 -16.31
C GLY A 197 7.27 -10.95 -15.20
N ALA A 198 8.02 -11.34 -14.18
CA ALA A 198 7.48 -12.01 -12.99
C ALA A 198 6.63 -11.05 -12.15
N LEU A 199 7.05 -9.79 -11.99
CA LEU A 199 6.27 -8.76 -11.32
C LEU A 199 5.01 -8.40 -12.11
N THR A 200 5.12 -8.28 -13.42
CA THR A 200 3.96 -8.01 -14.30
C THR A 200 2.83 -9.03 -14.10
N LYS A 201 3.16 -10.31 -13.88
CA LYS A 201 2.18 -11.38 -13.61
C LYS A 201 1.46 -11.23 -12.27
N ARG A 202 2.01 -10.47 -11.31
CA ARG A 202 1.35 -10.20 -10.02
C ARG A 202 0.19 -9.19 -10.16
N LEU A 203 0.19 -8.37 -11.21
CA LEU A 203 -0.92 -7.48 -11.55
C LEU A 203 -1.97 -8.25 -12.33
N ILE A 204 -3.11 -8.55 -11.70
CA ILE A 204 -4.17 -9.36 -12.29
C ILE A 204 -4.75 -8.65 -13.52
N ALA A 205 -4.70 -9.31 -14.69
CA ALA A 205 -5.16 -8.73 -15.97
C ALA A 205 -6.68 -8.77 -16.16
N LYS A 206 -7.39 -9.63 -15.42
CA LYS A 206 -8.82 -9.86 -15.61
C LYS A 206 -9.62 -9.33 -14.43
N SER A 207 -10.77 -8.71 -14.72
CA SER A 207 -11.75 -8.34 -13.69
C SER A 207 -12.07 -9.56 -12.79
N PRO A 208 -12.18 -9.35 -11.48
CA PRO A 208 -12.31 -8.08 -10.76
C PRO A 208 -10.99 -7.40 -10.37
N TYR A 209 -9.85 -7.77 -10.90
CA TYR A 209 -8.48 -7.29 -10.63
C TYR A 209 -8.02 -7.49 -9.18
N MET A 210 -8.84 -7.08 -8.22
CA MET A 210 -8.64 -7.23 -6.77
C MET A 210 -9.98 -7.49 -6.09
N PRO A 211 -10.04 -8.24 -4.96
CA PRO A 211 -11.20 -8.26 -4.07
C PRO A 211 -11.47 -6.89 -3.44
N THR A 212 -12.72 -6.62 -3.01
CA THR A 212 -13.05 -5.41 -2.23
C THR A 212 -12.35 -5.44 -0.86
N ALA A 213 -12.00 -4.27 -0.33
CA ALA A 213 -11.23 -4.12 0.91
C ALA A 213 -9.91 -4.91 0.89
N THR A 214 -9.19 -4.86 -0.23
CA THR A 214 -7.81 -5.34 -0.34
C THR A 214 -6.94 -4.26 -0.95
N ALA A 215 -5.64 -4.40 -0.82
CA ALA A 215 -4.69 -3.51 -1.46
C ALA A 215 -3.58 -4.28 -2.19
N VAL A 216 -2.89 -3.57 -3.07
CA VAL A 216 -1.63 -3.97 -3.67
C VAL A 216 -0.60 -2.90 -3.30
N ALA A 217 0.47 -3.32 -2.63
CA ALA A 217 1.61 -2.48 -2.32
C ALA A 217 2.63 -2.59 -3.46
N LEU A 218 2.94 -1.47 -4.09
CA LEU A 218 3.99 -1.32 -5.08
C LEU A 218 5.22 -0.74 -4.40
N PHE A 219 6.37 -1.38 -4.59
CA PHE A 219 7.67 -0.86 -4.17
C PHE A 219 8.32 -0.18 -5.37
N VAL A 220 8.39 1.14 -5.34
CA VAL A 220 8.80 1.95 -6.49
C VAL A 220 10.10 2.67 -6.17
N VAL A 221 11.03 2.61 -7.09
CA VAL A 221 12.28 3.37 -7.06
C VAL A 221 12.30 4.39 -8.18
N ASP A 222 12.99 5.49 -7.97
CA ASP A 222 13.31 6.42 -9.04
C ASP A 222 14.49 5.88 -9.86
N SER A 223 14.40 5.98 -11.20
CA SER A 223 15.46 5.57 -12.10
C SER A 223 15.65 6.60 -13.21
N PRO A 224 16.81 6.60 -13.91
CA PRO A 224 17.05 7.51 -15.03
C PRO A 224 15.98 7.45 -16.14
N GLN A 225 15.24 6.34 -16.22
CA GLN A 225 14.15 6.12 -17.19
C GLN A 225 12.78 6.47 -16.60
N GLY A 226 12.71 6.92 -15.34
CA GLY A 226 11.50 7.20 -14.59
C GLY A 226 11.18 6.15 -13.53
N PRO A 227 9.97 6.20 -12.94
CA PRO A 227 9.56 5.28 -11.89
C PRO A 227 9.68 3.81 -12.32
N ARG A 228 10.25 2.96 -11.45
CA ARG A 228 10.40 1.53 -11.69
C ARG A 228 9.88 0.72 -10.51
N ILE A 229 9.03 -0.26 -10.74
CA ILE A 229 8.48 -1.16 -9.72
C ILE A 229 9.43 -2.34 -9.54
N ILE A 230 9.99 -2.49 -8.34
CA ILE A 230 10.94 -3.54 -7.99
C ILE A 230 10.31 -4.68 -7.19
N ASP A 231 9.17 -4.45 -6.53
CA ASP A 231 8.37 -5.51 -5.91
C ASP A 231 6.89 -5.11 -5.84
N ILE A 232 6.03 -6.14 -5.71
CA ILE A 232 4.58 -6.02 -5.60
C ILE A 232 4.10 -7.01 -4.55
N GLN A 233 3.37 -6.54 -3.55
CA GLN A 233 2.78 -7.37 -2.51
C GLN A 233 1.26 -7.20 -2.47
N LYS A 234 0.55 -8.30 -2.21
CA LYS A 234 -0.90 -8.27 -1.96
C LYS A 234 -1.13 -8.07 -0.48
N VAL A 235 -2.00 -7.13 -0.16
CA VAL A 235 -2.41 -6.81 1.21
C VAL A 235 -3.90 -7.13 1.34
N ALA A 236 -4.23 -8.04 2.22
CA ALA A 236 -5.61 -8.45 2.47
C ALA A 236 -5.90 -8.37 3.97
N PRO A 237 -7.13 -7.99 4.36
CA PRO A 237 -7.49 -7.95 5.77
C PRO A 237 -7.46 -9.37 6.37
N LEU A 238 -6.87 -9.49 7.55
CA LEU A 238 -7.01 -10.68 8.37
C LEU A 238 -8.39 -10.64 9.02
N VAL A 239 -9.33 -11.39 8.46
CA VAL A 239 -10.67 -11.55 9.00
C VAL A 239 -10.75 -12.96 9.56
N TYR A 240 -10.84 -13.07 10.88
CA TYR A 240 -11.06 -14.33 11.60
C TYR A 240 -12.55 -14.64 11.70
#